data_48a80390b0861e944db6fc3f76a3db52
#
_entry.id   48a80390b0861e944db6fc3f76a3db52
#
_cell.length_a   1.000
_cell.length_b   1.000
_cell.length_c   1.000
_cell.angle_alpha   90.00
_cell.angle_beta   90.00
_cell.angle_gamma   90.00
#
_symmetry.space_group_name_H-M   'P 1'
#
loop_
_entity.id
_entity.type
_entity.pdbx_description
1 polymer ?
#
loop_
_entity_poly.entity_id
_entity_poly.type
_entity_poly.pdbx_seq_one_letter_code
_entity_poly.pdbx_strand_id
1 'polypeptide(L)'
;APESRAVFDFTADHEFRLILAYHTQGEVIYWKYLDIEPPNGYDIGRALAAVSGYKLDEVPTESGFAGYKDWFILFYNRPGYTVEAGRGTNPLPLSQFGRIYNDNVGIMATALSEAGKF
;
A
#
# COMPACT_ATOMS: atom_id res chain seq x y z
N ALA A 1 -19.04 1.84 7.96
CA ALA A 1 -19.58 0.81 7.05
C ALA A 1 -19.22 -0.59 7.54
N PRO A 2 -20.04 -1.60 7.28
CA PRO A 2 -19.74 -2.98 7.71
C PRO A 2 -18.44 -3.52 7.16
N GLU A 3 -18.10 -3.18 5.94
CA GLU A 3 -16.85 -3.60 5.28
C GLU A 3 -15.63 -3.01 5.98
N SER A 4 -15.67 -1.74 6.30
CA SER A 4 -14.60 -1.07 7.02
C SER A 4 -14.42 -1.65 8.42
N ARG A 5 -15.51 -1.96 9.09
CA ARG A 5 -15.50 -2.57 10.41
C ARG A 5 -14.89 -3.97 10.37
N ALA A 6 -15.24 -4.75 9.35
CA ALA A 6 -14.69 -6.09 9.17
C ALA A 6 -13.17 -6.06 8.99
N VAL A 7 -12.66 -5.16 8.16
CA VAL A 7 -11.21 -5.00 7.96
C VAL A 7 -10.52 -4.52 9.24
N PHE A 8 -11.14 -3.59 9.97
CA PHE A 8 -10.63 -3.10 11.25
C PHE A 8 -10.48 -4.26 12.24
N ASP A 9 -11.56 -5.02 12.46
CA ASP A 9 -11.58 -6.11 13.42
C ASP A 9 -10.58 -7.22 13.01
N PHE A 10 -10.53 -7.56 11.73
CA PHE A 10 -9.60 -8.56 11.22
C PHE A 10 -8.15 -8.13 11.46
N THR A 11 -7.83 -6.87 11.20
CA THR A 11 -6.48 -6.36 11.39
C THR A 11 -6.11 -6.35 12.88
N ALA A 12 -7.04 -5.97 13.75
CA ALA A 12 -6.82 -5.94 15.20
C ALA A 12 -6.61 -7.35 15.79
N ASP A 13 -7.22 -8.36 15.19
CA ASP A 13 -7.09 -9.74 15.64
C ASP A 13 -5.82 -10.44 15.17
N HIS A 14 -5.00 -9.77 14.37
CA HIS A 14 -3.76 -10.31 13.81
C HIS A 14 -2.58 -9.38 14.10
N GLU A 15 -1.39 -9.93 14.14
CA GLU A 15 -0.17 -9.14 14.29
C GLU A 15 0.52 -8.93 12.94
N PHE A 16 -0.15 -8.23 12.05
CA PHE A 16 0.44 -7.93 10.76
C PHE A 16 1.64 -7.00 10.92
N ARG A 17 2.75 -7.35 10.27
CA ARG A 17 3.96 -6.54 10.26
C ARG A 17 3.94 -5.50 9.15
N LEU A 18 3.16 -5.77 8.12
CA LEU A 18 3.07 -4.94 6.92
C LEU A 18 1.69 -5.16 6.30
N ILE A 19 1.10 -4.08 5.74
CA ILE A 19 -0.14 -4.21 4.97
C ILE A 19 0.01 -3.54 3.60
N LEU A 20 -0.74 -4.07 2.64
CA LEU A 20 -0.90 -3.49 1.31
C LEU A 20 -2.38 -3.22 1.07
N ALA A 21 -2.73 -1.99 0.73
CA ALA A 21 -4.08 -1.61 0.35
C ALA A 21 -4.08 -1.27 -1.14
N TYR A 22 -4.78 -2.07 -1.94
CA TYR A 22 -4.81 -1.92 -3.39
C TYR A 22 -5.96 -1.04 -3.85
N HIS A 23 -5.62 -0.10 -4.71
CA HIS A 23 -6.54 0.82 -5.36
C HIS A 23 -6.17 1.00 -6.83
N THR A 24 -6.93 1.72 -7.59
CA THR A 24 -6.60 2.26 -8.90
C THR A 24 -6.82 3.76 -8.83
N GLN A 25 -6.01 4.62 -9.40
CA GLN A 25 -5.02 4.38 -10.43
C GLN A 25 -3.83 5.36 -10.24
N GLY A 26 -2.79 5.21 -11.07
CA GLY A 26 -1.69 6.17 -11.11
C GLY A 26 -0.30 5.55 -11.10
N GLU A 27 -0.18 4.25 -10.88
CA GLU A 27 1.09 3.51 -10.78
C GLU A 27 2.03 4.15 -9.75
N VAL A 28 1.49 4.34 -8.55
CA VAL A 28 2.20 4.98 -7.43
C VAL A 28 1.98 4.18 -6.15
N ILE A 29 2.98 4.24 -5.27
CA ILE A 29 2.95 3.60 -3.96
C ILE A 29 3.11 4.70 -2.91
N TYR A 30 2.11 4.86 -2.05
CA TYR A 30 2.15 5.78 -0.92
C TYR A 30 2.59 5.04 0.33
N TRP A 31 3.54 5.59 1.09
CA TRP A 31 4.26 4.83 2.12
C TRP A 31 4.23 5.43 3.53
N LYS A 32 3.76 6.65 3.70
CA LYS A 32 3.71 7.27 5.04
C LYS A 32 2.38 7.96 5.29
N TYR A 33 2.15 8.37 6.51
CA TYR A 33 0.96 9.13 6.90
C TYR A 33 1.38 10.43 7.54
N LEU A 34 1.10 11.55 6.85
CA LEU A 34 1.53 12.89 7.27
C LEU A 34 3.04 12.89 7.58
N ASP A 35 3.43 13.24 8.81
CA ASP A 35 4.82 13.23 9.23
C ASP A 35 5.29 11.87 9.79
N ILE A 36 4.40 10.89 9.86
CA ILE A 36 4.73 9.59 10.43
C ILE A 36 5.36 8.70 9.38
N GLU A 37 6.64 8.39 9.59
CA GLU A 37 7.41 7.47 8.75
C GLU A 37 7.65 6.21 9.58
N PRO A 38 6.92 5.13 9.31
CA PRO A 38 7.08 3.92 10.10
C PRO A 38 8.46 3.31 9.91
N PRO A 39 9.03 2.63 10.94
CA PRO A 39 10.31 1.98 10.81
C PRO A 39 10.34 1.04 9.60
N ASN A 40 11.43 1.07 8.83
CA ASN A 40 11.64 0.33 7.58
C ASN A 40 10.70 0.72 6.44
N GLY A 41 9.77 1.64 6.65
CA GLY A 41 8.74 1.99 5.66
C GLY A 41 9.31 2.49 4.35
N TYR A 42 10.26 3.41 4.41
CA TYR A 42 10.87 3.96 3.20
C TYR A 42 11.70 2.93 2.44
N ASP A 43 12.55 2.18 3.13
CA ASP A 43 13.43 1.20 2.49
C ASP A 43 12.65 0.06 1.83
N ILE A 44 11.62 -0.45 2.52
CA ILE A 44 10.74 -1.45 1.93
C ILE A 44 9.96 -0.85 0.75
N GLY A 45 9.46 0.37 0.90
CA GLY A 45 8.78 1.08 -0.18
C GLY A 45 9.65 1.21 -1.43
N ARG A 46 10.93 1.51 -1.27
CA ARG A 46 11.87 1.54 -2.39
C ARG A 46 12.02 0.19 -3.08
N ALA A 47 12.06 -0.89 -2.29
CA ALA A 47 12.13 -2.23 -2.86
C ALA A 47 10.85 -2.56 -3.65
N LEU A 48 9.68 -2.18 -3.15
CA LEU A 48 8.42 -2.36 -3.87
C LEU A 48 8.39 -1.56 -5.17
N ALA A 49 8.87 -0.32 -5.13
CA ALA A 49 8.98 0.52 -6.32
C ALA A 49 9.92 -0.08 -7.36
N ALA A 50 11.05 -0.62 -6.93
CA ALA A 50 12.05 -1.22 -7.81
C ALA A 50 11.49 -2.42 -8.59
N VAL A 51 10.71 -3.29 -7.94
CA VAL A 51 10.17 -4.50 -8.59
C VAL A 51 8.94 -4.25 -9.45
N SER A 52 8.27 -3.10 -9.28
CA SER A 52 7.05 -2.79 -10.02
C SER A 52 7.23 -1.73 -11.08
N GLY A 53 8.24 -0.90 -10.94
CA GLY A 53 8.38 0.31 -11.75
C GLY A 53 7.45 1.44 -11.32
N TYR A 54 6.69 1.26 -10.23
CA TYR A 54 5.81 2.30 -9.69
C TYR A 54 6.63 3.35 -8.93
N LYS A 55 6.09 4.56 -8.86
CA LYS A 55 6.73 5.66 -8.13
C LYS A 55 6.42 5.53 -6.63
N LEU A 56 7.44 5.69 -5.79
CA LEU A 56 7.23 5.83 -4.35
C LEU A 56 6.98 7.31 -4.04
N ASP A 57 5.88 7.61 -3.37
CA ASP A 57 5.47 8.99 -3.15
C ASP A 57 4.73 9.18 -1.83
N GLU A 58 4.42 10.42 -1.53
CA GLU A 58 3.63 10.86 -0.37
C GLU A 58 2.28 11.35 -0.84
N VAL A 59 1.22 11.04 -0.08
CA VAL A 59 -0.10 11.60 -0.37
C VAL A 59 -0.06 13.11 -0.09
N PRO A 60 -0.60 13.96 -0.99
CA PRO A 60 -0.75 15.38 -0.71
C PRO A 60 -1.51 15.62 0.60
N THR A 61 -1.10 16.64 1.37
CA THR A 61 -1.65 16.91 2.70
C THR A 61 -3.17 17.02 2.70
N GLU A 62 -3.75 17.61 1.66
CA GLU A 62 -5.20 17.80 1.53
C GLU A 62 -5.97 16.50 1.36
N SER A 63 -5.29 15.44 0.91
CA SER A 63 -5.90 14.14 0.64
C SER A 63 -5.45 13.07 1.62
N GLY A 64 -4.64 13.42 2.60
CA GLY A 64 -3.93 12.49 3.46
C GLY A 64 -4.70 11.99 4.67
N PHE A 65 -6.03 11.85 4.58
CA PHE A 65 -6.84 11.49 5.74
C PHE A 65 -7.65 10.22 5.51
N ALA A 66 -7.74 9.40 6.54
CA ALA A 66 -8.75 8.36 6.70
C ALA A 66 -8.67 7.13 5.79
N GLY A 67 -7.52 6.78 5.27
CA GLY A 67 -7.33 5.51 4.56
C GLY A 67 -6.91 4.38 5.50
N TYR A 68 -7.07 3.14 5.04
CA TYR A 68 -6.64 1.96 5.78
C TYR A 68 -5.14 2.00 6.11
N LYS A 69 -4.31 2.35 5.13
CA LYS A 69 -2.87 2.52 5.33
C LYS A 69 -2.59 3.54 6.44
N ASP A 70 -3.27 4.67 6.41
CA ASP A 70 -3.05 5.77 7.35
C ASP A 70 -3.36 5.34 8.77
N TRP A 71 -4.52 4.69 8.97
CA TRP A 71 -4.89 4.15 10.26
C TRP A 71 -3.87 3.11 10.76
N PHE A 72 -3.43 2.22 9.88
CA PHE A 72 -2.46 1.18 10.25
C PHE A 72 -1.12 1.78 10.69
N ILE A 73 -0.62 2.75 9.95
CA ILE A 73 0.64 3.44 10.30
C ILE A 73 0.48 4.16 11.65
N LEU A 74 -0.62 4.89 11.83
CA LEU A 74 -0.86 5.65 13.05
C LEU A 74 -0.92 4.76 14.30
N PHE A 75 -1.64 3.66 14.23
CA PHE A 75 -1.89 2.83 15.40
C PHE A 75 -0.80 1.80 15.68
N TYR A 76 -0.17 1.26 14.63
CA TYR A 76 0.80 0.18 14.81
C TYR A 76 2.24 0.62 14.58
N ASN A 77 2.45 1.78 13.99
CA ASN A 77 3.78 2.27 13.62
C ASN A 77 4.59 1.22 12.84
N ARG A 78 3.93 0.60 11.89
CA ARG A 78 4.48 -0.45 11.02
C ARG A 78 4.27 -0.08 9.56
N PRO A 79 5.08 -0.65 8.64
CA PRO A 79 4.94 -0.34 7.22
C PRO A 79 3.56 -0.65 6.67
N GLY A 80 2.95 0.33 6.03
CA GLY A 80 1.67 0.20 5.35
C GLY A 80 1.73 0.99 4.05
N TYR A 81 1.20 0.39 2.98
CA TYR A 81 1.28 0.99 1.65
C TYR A 81 -0.08 1.02 0.98
N THR A 82 -0.38 2.14 0.33
CA THR A 82 -1.45 2.19 -0.65
C THR A 82 -0.81 2.05 -2.02
N VAL A 83 -1.19 1.02 -2.75
CA VAL A 83 -0.71 0.78 -4.11
C VAL A 83 -1.80 1.19 -5.08
N GLU A 84 -1.52 2.21 -5.90
CA GLU A 84 -2.44 2.67 -6.94
C GLU A 84 -2.04 2.04 -8.27
N ALA A 85 -2.72 0.96 -8.65
CA ALA A 85 -2.39 0.17 -9.84
C ALA A 85 -3.05 0.73 -11.09
N GLY A 86 -2.37 0.59 -12.22
CA GLY A 86 -2.92 0.96 -13.53
C GLY A 86 -2.93 2.45 -13.82
N ARG A 87 -3.40 2.78 -15.02
CA ARG A 87 -3.39 4.17 -15.53
C ARG A 87 -4.72 4.53 -16.16
N GLY A 88 -5.06 5.80 -16.07
CA GLY A 88 -6.19 6.38 -16.81
C GLY A 88 -7.32 6.81 -15.91
N THR A 89 -8.54 6.55 -16.36
CA THR A 89 -9.76 6.96 -15.65
C THR A 89 -10.50 5.74 -15.14
N ASN A 90 -10.92 5.78 -13.88
CA ASN A 90 -11.71 4.70 -13.30
C ASN A 90 -13.14 4.69 -13.86
N PRO A 91 -13.74 3.50 -14.08
CA PRO A 91 -13.13 2.18 -13.93
C PRO A 91 -12.14 1.88 -15.05
N LEU A 92 -11.00 1.26 -14.68
CA LEU A 92 -9.98 0.93 -15.68
C LEU A 92 -10.47 -0.20 -16.59
N PRO A 93 -10.09 -0.19 -17.88
CA PRO A 93 -10.46 -1.27 -18.77
C PRO A 93 -9.79 -2.58 -18.39
N LEU A 94 -10.51 -3.69 -18.56
CA LEU A 94 -10.00 -5.03 -18.27
C LEU A 94 -8.74 -5.39 -19.06
N SER A 95 -8.50 -4.72 -20.21
CA SER A 95 -7.29 -4.91 -21.00
C SER A 95 -6.00 -4.57 -20.24
N GLN A 96 -6.09 -3.79 -19.15
CA GLN A 96 -4.92 -3.50 -18.32
C GLN A 96 -4.59 -4.60 -17.32
N PHE A 97 -5.44 -5.60 -17.14
CA PHE A 97 -5.27 -6.60 -16.08
C PHE A 97 -3.92 -7.32 -16.17
N GLY A 98 -3.54 -7.77 -17.35
CA GLY A 98 -2.28 -8.50 -17.53
C GLY A 98 -1.06 -7.69 -17.10
N ARG A 99 -1.01 -6.43 -17.48
CA ARG A 99 0.07 -5.52 -17.06
C ARG A 99 0.04 -5.28 -15.55
N ILE A 100 -1.14 -4.97 -15.01
CA ILE A 100 -1.28 -4.73 -13.57
C ILE A 100 -0.85 -5.97 -12.79
N TYR A 101 -1.29 -7.15 -13.20
CA TYR A 101 -0.90 -8.39 -12.53
C TYR A 101 0.62 -8.59 -12.55
N ASN A 102 1.25 -8.41 -13.71
CA ASN A 102 2.69 -8.60 -13.85
C ASN A 102 3.48 -7.59 -13.01
N ASP A 103 3.03 -6.32 -12.96
CA ASP A 103 3.69 -5.30 -12.16
C ASP A 103 3.59 -5.61 -10.66
N ASN A 104 2.48 -6.18 -10.22
CA ASN A 104 2.15 -6.27 -8.81
C ASN A 104 2.48 -7.60 -8.15
N VAL A 105 2.69 -8.66 -8.92
CA VAL A 105 3.09 -9.94 -8.35
C VAL A 105 4.44 -9.82 -7.62
N GLY A 106 5.35 -9.01 -8.15
CA GLY A 106 6.62 -8.72 -7.50
C GLY A 106 6.47 -7.90 -6.21
N ILE A 107 5.49 -7.00 -6.17
CA ILE A 107 5.19 -6.24 -4.95
C ILE A 107 4.77 -7.19 -3.83
N MET A 108 3.85 -8.11 -4.11
CA MET A 108 3.37 -9.05 -3.09
C MET A 108 4.49 -9.95 -2.58
N ALA A 109 5.29 -10.51 -3.47
CA ALA A 109 6.40 -11.37 -3.10
C ALA A 109 7.46 -10.63 -2.28
N THR A 110 7.80 -9.41 -2.70
CA THR A 110 8.79 -8.58 -2.01
C THR A 110 8.28 -8.15 -0.63
N ALA A 111 7.03 -7.72 -0.54
CA ALA A 111 6.43 -7.33 0.73
C ALA A 111 6.43 -8.49 1.73
N LEU A 112 6.07 -9.70 1.28
CA LEU A 112 6.09 -10.89 2.12
C LEU A 112 7.51 -11.20 2.62
N SER A 113 8.49 -11.14 1.74
CA SER A 113 9.90 -11.37 2.09
C SER A 113 10.40 -10.33 3.10
N GLU A 114 10.13 -9.04 2.83
CA GLU A 114 10.60 -7.97 3.71
C GLU A 114 9.91 -8.01 5.08
N ALA A 115 8.63 -8.33 5.13
CA ALA A 115 7.90 -8.47 6.40
C ALA A 115 8.47 -9.58 7.29
N GLY A 116 9.11 -10.58 6.71
CA GLY A 116 9.76 -11.65 7.45
C GLY A 116 11.07 -11.27 8.12
N LYS A 117 11.61 -10.09 7.83
CA LYS A 117 12.93 -9.67 8.32
C LYS A 117 12.89 -8.89 9.63
N PHE A 118 11.71 -8.53 10.10
CA PHE A 118 11.58 -7.71 11.32
C PHE A 118 10.40 -8.12 12.20
#